data_33cec1dd0f3d4ff243144a5f4b503276
#
_entry.id   33cec1dd0f3d4ff243144a5f4b503276
#
_cell.length_a   1.000
_cell.length_b   1.000
_cell.length_c   1.000
_cell.angle_alpha   90.00
_cell.angle_beta   90.00
_cell.angle_gamma   90.00
#
_symmetry.space_group_name_H-M   'P 1'
#
loop_
_entity.id
_entity.type
_entity.pdbx_description
1 polymer ?
#
loop_
_entity_poly.entity_id
_entity_poly.type
_entity_poly.pdbx_seq_one_letter_code
_entity_poly.pdbx_strand_id
1 'polypeptide(L)'
;MKLVILAGGFGTRISEESHLKPKPMIEIGEKPILWHIMKEYSYYGVNEFIICAGYKQHVIKEWFADYFIHTSDITFDFTKGNEMIVHNKHAEPWKVTVVDTGLNTQTGGRIKRVKDYVGDETFMLTYGDAVGDVNIKELLAYHKEHGKIGTMSMYNFGQTKGVVDIGADGNIKAFREKSDYDGDLINIGFMVFESEIFN
;
A
#
# COMPACT_ATOMS: atom_id res chain seq x y z
N MET A 1 14.86 6.29 -3.92
CA MET A 1 14.12 5.05 -3.60
C MET A 1 12.64 5.31 -3.81
N LYS A 2 11.94 4.38 -4.44
CA LYS A 2 10.53 4.47 -4.80
C LYS A 2 9.69 3.47 -3.99
N LEU A 3 8.44 3.82 -3.72
CA LEU A 3 7.44 2.90 -3.17
C LEU A 3 6.43 2.54 -4.25
N VAL A 4 6.28 1.25 -4.52
CA VAL A 4 5.18 0.71 -5.34
C VAL A 4 4.01 0.36 -4.42
N ILE A 5 2.81 0.87 -4.72
CA ILE A 5 1.60 0.66 -3.93
C ILE A 5 0.57 -0.13 -4.76
N LEU A 6 0.17 -1.28 -4.28
CA LEU A 6 -0.82 -2.14 -4.93
C LEU A 6 -2.25 -1.66 -4.62
N ALA A 7 -2.87 -0.97 -5.56
CA ALA A 7 -4.16 -0.29 -5.40
C ALA A 7 -5.22 -0.71 -6.45
N GLY A 8 -5.01 -1.82 -7.16
CA GLY A 8 -5.85 -2.18 -8.32
C GLY A 8 -6.91 -3.26 -8.10
N GLY A 9 -7.06 -3.77 -6.86
CA GLY A 9 -8.01 -4.84 -6.54
C GLY A 9 -9.47 -4.40 -6.46
N PHE A 10 -10.41 -5.36 -6.65
CA PHE A 10 -11.86 -5.11 -6.60
C PHE A 10 -12.41 -4.82 -5.21
N GLY A 11 -11.70 -5.17 -4.14
CA GLY A 11 -12.13 -4.87 -2.77
C GLY A 11 -13.33 -5.67 -2.26
N THR A 12 -13.59 -6.86 -2.78
CA THR A 12 -14.81 -7.67 -2.54
C THR A 12 -15.13 -8.02 -1.08
N ARG A 13 -14.17 -7.89 -0.15
CA ARG A 13 -14.37 -8.23 1.26
C ARG A 13 -15.00 -7.12 2.10
N ILE A 14 -15.01 -5.88 1.63
CA ILE A 14 -15.66 -4.73 2.29
C ILE A 14 -16.75 -4.25 1.33
N SER A 15 -17.96 -4.85 1.43
CA SER A 15 -19.00 -4.72 0.40
C SER A 15 -19.70 -3.36 0.39
N GLU A 16 -19.82 -2.68 1.51
CA GLU A 16 -20.71 -1.51 1.61
C GLU A 16 -20.12 -0.24 0.99
N GLU A 17 -18.82 0.02 1.09
CA GLU A 17 -18.19 1.21 0.52
C GLU A 17 -17.41 0.95 -0.78
N SER A 18 -16.99 -0.29 -1.03
CA SER A 18 -16.21 -0.64 -2.22
C SER A 18 -16.98 -0.49 -3.53
N HIS A 19 -18.32 -0.38 -3.46
CA HIS A 19 -19.15 -0.03 -4.61
C HIS A 19 -19.00 1.43 -5.06
N LEU A 20 -18.56 2.33 -4.18
CA LEU A 20 -18.40 3.75 -4.47
C LEU A 20 -16.96 4.13 -4.77
N LYS A 21 -16.01 3.68 -3.93
CA LYS A 21 -14.58 4.01 -4.01
C LYS A 21 -13.72 2.74 -4.00
N PRO A 22 -12.53 2.71 -4.65
CA PRO A 22 -11.58 1.61 -4.44
C PRO A 22 -11.05 1.66 -3.00
N LYS A 23 -10.72 0.51 -2.40
CA LYS A 23 -10.30 0.42 -0.99
C LYS A 23 -9.23 1.43 -0.56
N PRO A 24 -8.18 1.70 -1.36
CA PRO A 24 -7.17 2.71 -1.01
C PRO A 24 -7.72 4.12 -0.83
N MET A 25 -8.93 4.39 -1.35
CA MET A 25 -9.61 5.68 -1.27
C MET A 25 -10.69 5.74 -0.19
N ILE A 26 -10.82 4.69 0.64
CA ILE A 26 -11.63 4.74 1.86
C ILE A 26 -10.96 5.69 2.85
N GLU A 27 -11.74 6.59 3.44
CA GLU A 27 -11.22 7.64 4.29
C GLU A 27 -11.12 7.22 5.76
N ILE A 28 -10.01 7.57 6.38
CA ILE A 28 -9.82 7.52 7.83
C ILE A 28 -9.57 8.96 8.27
N GLY A 29 -10.48 9.51 9.06
CA GLY A 29 -10.56 10.96 9.20
C GLY A 29 -10.91 11.57 7.84
N GLU A 30 -10.30 12.66 7.47
CA GLU A 30 -10.58 13.39 6.22
C GLU A 30 -9.65 13.01 5.06
N LYS A 31 -8.89 11.91 5.19
CA LYS A 31 -7.89 11.51 4.20
C LYS A 31 -8.02 10.03 3.86
N PRO A 32 -7.82 9.65 2.58
CA PRO A 32 -7.86 8.23 2.18
C PRO A 32 -6.73 7.42 2.82
N ILE A 33 -6.93 6.12 3.02
CA ILE A 33 -5.91 5.19 3.52
C ILE A 33 -4.62 5.34 2.72
N LEU A 34 -4.71 5.48 1.41
CA LEU A 34 -3.58 5.70 0.51
C LEU A 34 -2.71 6.88 0.95
N TRP A 35 -3.31 7.99 1.37
CA TRP A 35 -2.59 9.15 1.88
C TRP A 35 -1.82 8.82 3.17
N HIS A 36 -2.44 8.07 4.10
CA HIS A 36 -1.79 7.66 5.35
C HIS A 36 -0.59 6.76 5.09
N ILE A 37 -0.70 5.80 4.17
CA ILE A 37 0.42 4.96 3.72
C ILE A 37 1.56 5.83 3.19
N MET A 38 1.25 6.77 2.32
CA MET A 38 2.26 7.67 1.74
C MET A 38 2.91 8.56 2.79
N LYS A 39 2.17 9.03 3.80
CA LYS A 39 2.71 9.78 4.95
C LYS A 39 3.64 8.95 5.82
N GLU A 40 3.28 7.70 6.09
CA GLU A 40 4.12 6.76 6.83
C GLU A 40 5.49 6.59 6.15
N TYR A 41 5.51 6.30 4.86
CA TYR A 41 6.76 6.16 4.13
C TYR A 41 7.52 7.48 3.96
N SER A 42 6.83 8.61 3.85
CA SER A 42 7.46 9.94 3.78
C SER A 42 8.18 10.30 5.07
N TYR A 43 7.70 9.86 6.22
CA TYR A 43 8.39 10.03 7.50
C TYR A 43 9.80 9.40 7.47
N TYR A 44 9.99 8.33 6.70
CA TYR A 44 11.28 7.67 6.47
C TYR A 44 12.02 8.19 5.23
N GLY A 45 11.55 9.28 4.61
CA GLY A 45 12.23 9.94 3.47
C GLY A 45 11.87 9.38 2.09
N VAL A 46 10.86 8.53 1.98
CA VAL A 46 10.37 8.03 0.68
C VAL A 46 9.25 8.93 0.18
N ASN A 47 9.52 9.71 -0.87
CA ASN A 47 8.59 10.70 -1.44
C ASN A 47 8.25 10.47 -2.92
N GLU A 48 8.68 9.36 -3.50
CA GLU A 48 8.34 8.97 -4.86
C GLU A 48 7.50 7.68 -4.85
N PHE A 49 6.28 7.78 -5.37
CA PHE A 49 5.26 6.75 -5.29
C PHE A 49 4.79 6.31 -6.67
N ILE A 50 4.69 5.00 -6.87
CA ILE A 50 4.13 4.38 -8.08
C ILE A 50 2.91 3.59 -7.66
N ILE A 51 1.72 4.04 -8.04
CA ILE A 51 0.46 3.43 -7.65
C ILE A 51 -0.02 2.50 -8.77
N CYS A 52 -0.03 1.19 -8.50
CA CYS A 52 -0.57 0.18 -9.39
C CYS A 52 -2.10 0.18 -9.33
N ALA A 53 -2.73 1.00 -10.16
CA ALA A 53 -4.18 1.15 -10.20
C ALA A 53 -4.85 0.11 -11.13
N GLY A 54 -6.15 -0.04 -10.99
CA GLY A 54 -6.99 -0.94 -11.78
C GLY A 54 -8.47 -0.60 -11.58
N TYR A 55 -9.15 -1.30 -10.67
CA TYR A 55 -10.55 -1.01 -10.38
C TYR A 55 -10.74 0.45 -9.93
N LYS A 56 -11.67 1.16 -10.58
CA LYS A 56 -11.98 2.59 -10.31
C LYS A 56 -10.75 3.50 -10.22
N GLN A 57 -9.77 3.27 -11.07
CA GLN A 57 -8.53 4.04 -11.09
C GLN A 57 -8.74 5.56 -11.27
N HIS A 58 -9.85 5.97 -11.91
CA HIS A 58 -10.19 7.38 -12.10
C HIS A 58 -10.33 8.11 -10.77
N VAL A 59 -10.93 7.49 -9.73
CA VAL A 59 -11.08 8.09 -8.40
C VAL A 59 -9.72 8.45 -7.78
N ILE A 60 -8.71 7.56 -7.96
CA ILE A 60 -7.36 7.83 -7.49
C ILE A 60 -6.74 9.00 -8.26
N LYS A 61 -6.89 9.01 -9.59
CA LYS A 61 -6.33 10.06 -10.46
C LYS A 61 -6.96 11.42 -10.19
N GLU A 62 -8.29 11.48 -10.05
CA GLU A 62 -9.03 12.69 -9.73
C GLU A 62 -8.58 13.25 -8.38
N TRP A 63 -8.46 12.42 -7.36
CA TRP A 63 -7.99 12.85 -6.05
C TRP A 63 -6.61 13.53 -6.11
N PHE A 64 -5.65 12.99 -6.86
CA PHE A 64 -4.33 13.61 -7.03
C PHE A 64 -4.35 14.83 -7.94
N ALA A 65 -5.21 14.85 -8.97
CA ALA A 65 -5.35 16.01 -9.84
C ALA A 65 -5.79 17.26 -9.08
N ASP A 66 -6.67 17.09 -8.10
CA ASP A 66 -7.23 18.17 -7.30
C ASP A 66 -6.51 18.36 -5.94
N TYR A 67 -5.53 17.52 -5.62
CA TYR A 67 -4.87 17.49 -4.31
C TYR A 67 -4.33 18.86 -3.87
N PHE A 68 -3.64 19.57 -4.77
CA PHE A 68 -3.06 20.87 -4.45
C PHE A 68 -4.15 21.95 -4.22
N ILE A 69 -5.29 21.83 -4.91
CA ILE A 69 -6.44 22.72 -4.73
C ILE A 69 -6.99 22.58 -3.32
N HIS A 70 -7.20 21.35 -2.87
CA HIS A 70 -7.80 21.05 -1.56
C HIS A 70 -6.84 21.26 -0.37
N THR A 71 -5.55 21.43 -0.64
CA THR A 71 -4.53 21.63 0.39
C THR A 71 -3.92 23.02 0.40
N SER A 72 -4.44 23.97 -0.39
CA SER A 72 -3.90 25.31 -0.55
C SER A 72 -4.98 26.38 -0.33
N ASP A 73 -4.55 27.58 0.05
CA ASP A 73 -5.42 28.76 0.02
C ASP A 73 -5.51 29.28 -1.41
N ILE A 74 -6.72 29.44 -1.94
CA ILE A 74 -6.94 29.79 -3.35
C ILE A 74 -7.93 30.93 -3.48
N THR A 75 -7.61 31.88 -4.34
CA THR A 75 -8.56 32.88 -4.84
C THR A 75 -9.00 32.48 -6.25
N PHE A 76 -10.30 32.37 -6.47
CA PHE A 76 -10.91 32.24 -7.78
C PHE A 76 -11.47 33.60 -8.18
N ASP A 77 -10.92 34.25 -9.20
CA ASP A 77 -11.36 35.54 -9.73
C ASP A 77 -12.16 35.34 -11.01
N PHE A 78 -13.47 35.24 -10.86
CA PHE A 78 -14.40 35.10 -11.97
C PHE A 78 -14.62 36.40 -12.77
N THR A 79 -14.13 37.56 -12.25
CA THR A 79 -14.21 38.83 -12.95
C THR A 79 -13.11 38.99 -14.00
N LYS A 80 -12.05 38.20 -13.90
CA LYS A 80 -10.88 38.19 -14.79
C LYS A 80 -10.74 36.93 -15.65
N GLY A 81 -11.84 36.34 -16.09
CA GLY A 81 -11.80 35.19 -16.97
C GLY A 81 -11.42 33.88 -16.28
N ASN A 82 -11.89 33.67 -15.06
CA ASN A 82 -11.63 32.47 -14.23
C ASN A 82 -10.15 32.31 -13.85
N GLU A 83 -9.48 33.37 -13.49
CA GLU A 83 -8.13 33.33 -12.97
C GLU A 83 -8.10 32.58 -11.61
N MET A 84 -7.12 31.70 -11.41
CA MET A 84 -6.89 30.99 -10.17
C MET A 84 -5.53 31.39 -9.60
N ILE A 85 -5.50 31.90 -8.37
CA ILE A 85 -4.28 32.32 -7.66
C ILE A 85 -4.10 31.44 -6.45
N VAL A 86 -3.02 30.65 -6.45
CA VAL A 86 -2.67 29.78 -5.31
C VAL A 86 -1.73 30.56 -4.38
N HIS A 87 -2.16 30.75 -3.11
CA HIS A 87 -1.37 31.48 -2.11
C HIS A 87 -0.44 30.56 -1.31
N ASN A 88 -0.95 29.93 -0.26
CA ASN A 88 -0.16 29.03 0.58
C ASN A 88 -0.25 27.60 0.04
N LYS A 89 0.92 27.01 -0.23
CA LYS A 89 1.00 25.62 -0.73
C LYS A 89 1.31 24.70 0.44
N HIS A 90 0.34 23.87 0.84
CA HIS A 90 0.47 22.89 1.90
C HIS A 90 0.50 21.45 1.37
N ALA A 91 0.56 21.27 0.04
CA ALA A 91 0.68 19.95 -0.56
C ALA A 91 2.01 19.29 -0.16
N GLU A 92 1.94 17.99 0.10
CA GLU A 92 3.12 17.19 0.41
C GLU A 92 4.09 17.18 -0.79
N PRO A 93 5.43 17.15 -0.56
CA PRO A 93 6.41 17.18 -1.62
C PRO A 93 6.55 15.82 -2.32
N TRP A 94 5.44 15.26 -2.75
CA TRP A 94 5.39 13.94 -3.35
C TRP A 94 5.49 13.97 -4.86
N LYS A 95 6.18 12.98 -5.42
CA LYS A 95 6.11 12.63 -6.83
C LYS A 95 5.27 11.36 -6.96
N VAL A 96 4.11 11.47 -7.61
CA VAL A 96 3.15 10.37 -7.70
C VAL A 96 2.91 9.99 -9.15
N THR A 97 3.06 8.71 -9.45
CA THR A 97 2.74 8.13 -10.75
C THR A 97 1.61 7.10 -10.56
N VAL A 98 0.46 7.32 -11.19
CA VAL A 98 -0.67 6.37 -11.16
C VAL A 98 -0.70 5.61 -12.48
N VAL A 99 -0.40 4.31 -12.41
CA VAL A 99 -0.28 3.44 -13.58
C VAL A 99 -1.51 2.54 -13.69
N ASP A 100 -2.14 2.51 -14.86
CA ASP A 100 -3.16 1.50 -15.17
C ASP A 100 -2.48 0.14 -15.36
N THR A 101 -2.59 -0.70 -14.36
CA THR A 101 -2.04 -2.05 -14.39
C THR A 101 -3.07 -3.12 -14.79
N GLY A 102 -4.24 -2.68 -15.28
CA GLY A 102 -5.33 -3.54 -15.77
C GLY A 102 -6.26 -4.03 -14.67
N LEU A 103 -7.51 -4.26 -15.04
CA LEU A 103 -8.58 -4.61 -14.11
C LEU A 103 -8.38 -5.99 -13.47
N ASN A 104 -8.12 -7.02 -14.28
CA ASN A 104 -8.04 -8.43 -13.86
C ASN A 104 -6.61 -8.91 -13.59
N THR A 105 -5.65 -8.00 -13.48
CA THR A 105 -4.24 -8.33 -13.30
C THR A 105 -3.98 -8.73 -11.85
N GLN A 106 -3.32 -9.86 -11.65
CA GLN A 106 -2.88 -10.34 -10.34
C GLN A 106 -1.66 -9.55 -9.84
N THR A 107 -1.33 -9.69 -8.55
CA THR A 107 -0.29 -8.94 -7.85
C THR A 107 1.04 -8.89 -8.59
N GLY A 108 1.63 -10.05 -8.94
CA GLY A 108 2.90 -10.13 -9.67
C GLY A 108 2.84 -9.47 -11.04
N GLY A 109 1.72 -9.62 -11.74
CA GLY A 109 1.50 -8.97 -13.03
C GLY A 109 1.45 -7.44 -12.93
N ARG A 110 0.89 -6.88 -11.85
CA ARG A 110 0.89 -5.43 -11.60
C ARG A 110 2.30 -4.91 -11.36
N ILE A 111 3.07 -5.62 -10.55
CA ILE A 111 4.47 -5.28 -10.28
C ILE A 111 5.27 -5.29 -11.60
N LYS A 112 5.11 -6.32 -12.42
CA LYS A 112 5.81 -6.41 -13.72
C LYS A 112 5.49 -5.23 -14.64
N ARG A 113 4.25 -4.72 -14.64
CA ARG A 113 3.82 -3.60 -15.50
C ARG A 113 4.37 -2.24 -15.09
N VAL A 114 4.94 -2.11 -13.90
CA VAL A 114 5.57 -0.87 -13.44
C VAL A 114 7.09 -0.90 -13.48
N LYS A 115 7.69 -1.95 -14.08
CA LYS A 115 9.15 -2.10 -14.24
C LYS A 115 9.82 -0.82 -14.76
N ASP A 116 9.31 -0.24 -15.83
CA ASP A 116 9.91 0.94 -16.48
C ASP A 116 9.83 2.21 -15.60
N TYR A 117 8.86 2.28 -14.68
CA TYR A 117 8.74 3.37 -13.71
C TYR A 117 9.64 3.16 -12.50
N VAL A 118 9.89 1.91 -12.11
CA VAL A 118 10.82 1.55 -11.03
C VAL A 118 12.26 1.78 -11.49
N GLY A 119 12.62 1.31 -12.70
CA GLY A 119 13.99 1.32 -13.21
C GLY A 119 14.84 0.22 -12.56
N ASP A 120 16.15 0.45 -12.53
CA ASP A 120 17.15 -0.53 -12.06
C ASP A 120 17.55 -0.31 -10.59
N GLU A 121 16.67 0.22 -9.77
CA GLU A 121 16.96 0.52 -8.37
C GLU A 121 16.18 -0.40 -7.40
N THR A 122 16.73 -0.59 -6.19
CA THR A 122 15.98 -1.17 -5.06
C THR A 122 14.73 -0.37 -4.80
N PHE A 123 13.59 -1.03 -4.65
CA PHE A 123 12.31 -0.38 -4.39
C PHE A 123 11.54 -1.04 -3.25
N MET A 124 10.62 -0.29 -2.68
CA MET A 124 9.69 -0.80 -1.68
C MET A 124 8.34 -1.15 -2.32
N LEU A 125 7.65 -2.12 -1.73
CA LEU A 125 6.32 -2.54 -2.14
C LEU A 125 5.41 -2.67 -0.93
N THR A 126 4.18 -2.17 -1.05
CA THR A 126 3.15 -2.35 -0.03
C THR A 126 1.75 -2.52 -0.65
N TYR A 127 0.80 -3.00 0.15
CA TYR A 127 -0.61 -2.98 -0.20
C TYR A 127 -1.21 -1.60 0.05
N GLY A 128 -2.21 -1.22 -0.75
CA GLY A 128 -2.83 0.10 -0.70
C GLY A 128 -4.02 0.21 0.26
N ASP A 129 -4.24 -0.78 1.13
CA ASP A 129 -5.44 -0.87 1.98
C ASP A 129 -5.14 -1.15 3.46
N ALA A 130 -3.89 -1.01 3.88
CA ALA A 130 -3.48 -1.18 5.26
C ALA A 130 -2.31 -0.28 5.63
N VAL A 131 -2.30 0.20 6.86
CA VAL A 131 -1.17 0.85 7.55
C VAL A 131 -0.69 -0.04 8.68
N GLY A 132 0.56 0.09 9.10
CA GLY A 132 1.13 -0.74 10.15
C GLY A 132 2.30 -0.05 10.87
N ASP A 133 2.63 -0.55 12.03
CA ASP A 133 3.76 -0.05 12.84
C ASP A 133 5.04 -0.81 12.49
N VAL A 134 5.47 -0.69 11.22
CA VAL A 134 6.72 -1.31 10.74
C VAL A 134 7.81 -0.26 10.61
N ASN A 135 8.96 -0.49 11.24
CA ASN A 135 10.11 0.37 11.09
C ASN A 135 10.75 0.19 9.71
N ILE A 136 10.37 1.05 8.77
CA ILE A 136 10.83 1.01 7.37
C ILE A 136 12.37 1.13 7.26
N LYS A 137 13.00 1.88 8.16
CA LYS A 137 14.46 2.04 8.18
C LYS A 137 15.15 0.72 8.55
N GLU A 138 14.64 0.01 9.55
CA GLU A 138 15.17 -1.30 9.96
C GLU A 138 14.91 -2.36 8.89
N LEU A 139 13.73 -2.37 8.29
CA LEU A 139 13.41 -3.26 7.17
C LEU A 139 14.41 -3.10 6.02
N LEU A 140 14.72 -1.85 5.64
CA LEU A 140 15.68 -1.56 4.59
C LEU A 140 17.12 -1.94 5.00
N ALA A 141 17.51 -1.71 6.25
CA ALA A 141 18.82 -2.10 6.76
C ALA A 141 18.99 -3.61 6.70
N TYR A 142 18.01 -4.36 7.19
CA TYR A 142 17.98 -5.82 7.13
C TYR A 142 18.05 -6.35 5.70
N HIS A 143 17.29 -5.75 4.77
CA HIS A 143 17.35 -6.11 3.36
C HIS A 143 18.76 -5.98 2.77
N LYS A 144 19.43 -4.88 3.05
CA LYS A 144 20.80 -4.63 2.58
C LYS A 144 21.83 -5.58 3.20
N GLU A 145 21.65 -5.94 4.47
CA GLU A 145 22.55 -6.80 5.21
C GLU A 145 22.60 -8.22 4.64
N HIS A 146 21.43 -8.82 4.36
CA HIS A 146 21.38 -10.20 3.86
C HIS A 146 21.59 -10.31 2.34
N GLY A 147 21.45 -9.21 1.55
CA GLY A 147 21.75 -9.15 0.12
C GLY A 147 20.92 -10.08 -0.76
N LYS A 148 19.69 -10.42 -0.38
CA LYS A 148 18.77 -11.23 -1.19
C LYS A 148 17.88 -10.34 -2.07
N ILE A 149 17.29 -10.94 -3.10
CA ILE A 149 16.43 -10.23 -4.07
C ILE A 149 15.19 -9.62 -3.41
N GLY A 150 14.67 -10.21 -2.33
CA GLY A 150 13.46 -9.73 -1.68
C GLY A 150 13.46 -9.93 -0.18
N THR A 151 12.81 -9.01 0.52
CA THR A 151 12.50 -9.05 1.95
C THR A 151 11.02 -8.77 2.14
N MET A 152 10.37 -9.54 3.01
CA MET A 152 8.94 -9.39 3.31
C MET A 152 8.74 -9.37 4.83
N SER A 153 7.97 -8.41 5.30
CA SER A 153 7.54 -8.38 6.69
C SER A 153 6.41 -9.36 6.93
N MET A 154 6.53 -10.11 8.00
CA MET A 154 5.53 -11.09 8.41
C MET A 154 5.16 -10.87 9.88
N TYR A 155 3.95 -11.23 10.22
CA TYR A 155 3.45 -11.17 11.58
C TYR A 155 2.88 -12.51 12.01
N ASN A 156 3.18 -12.92 13.23
CA ASN A 156 2.57 -14.11 13.84
C ASN A 156 1.38 -13.68 14.69
N PHE A 157 0.18 -14.01 14.23
CA PHE A 157 -1.05 -13.69 14.97
C PHE A 157 -1.19 -14.48 16.26
N GLY A 158 -0.43 -15.57 16.43
CA GLY A 158 -0.58 -16.47 17.56
C GLY A 158 -2.00 -17.06 17.67
N GLN A 159 -2.13 -18.20 18.29
CA GLN A 159 -3.44 -18.71 18.69
C GLN A 159 -3.87 -18.04 20.00
N THR A 160 -5.11 -17.56 20.05
CA THR A 160 -5.67 -16.96 21.28
C THR A 160 -6.39 -17.99 22.16
N LYS A 161 -6.58 -19.22 21.66
CA LYS A 161 -7.30 -20.31 22.33
C LYS A 161 -6.50 -21.60 22.27
N GLY A 162 -6.84 -22.55 23.12
CA GLY A 162 -6.26 -23.88 23.12
C GLY A 162 -6.40 -24.59 21.78
N VAL A 163 -5.40 -25.38 21.43
CA VAL A 163 -5.29 -26.11 20.16
C VAL A 163 -5.84 -27.52 20.32
N VAL A 164 -6.62 -27.95 19.32
CA VAL A 164 -7.20 -29.30 19.27
C VAL A 164 -6.60 -30.03 18.08
N ASP A 165 -5.89 -31.13 18.34
CA ASP A 165 -5.37 -32.00 17.30
C ASP A 165 -6.40 -33.10 16.98
N ILE A 166 -6.80 -33.17 15.70
CA ILE A 166 -7.80 -34.16 15.23
C ILE A 166 -7.09 -35.23 14.39
N GLY A 167 -7.44 -36.49 14.68
CA GLY A 167 -6.93 -37.62 13.91
C GLY A 167 -7.63 -37.79 12.55
N ALA A 168 -7.02 -38.59 11.66
CA ALA A 168 -7.60 -38.90 10.35
C ALA A 168 -8.96 -39.63 10.48
N ASP A 169 -9.26 -40.21 11.63
CA ASP A 169 -10.52 -40.85 12.01
C ASP A 169 -11.58 -39.88 12.57
N GLY A 170 -11.26 -38.57 12.60
CA GLY A 170 -12.14 -37.52 13.12
C GLY A 170 -12.15 -37.39 14.64
N ASN A 171 -11.40 -38.24 15.37
CA ASN A 171 -11.34 -38.17 16.82
C ASN A 171 -10.30 -37.13 17.31
N ILE A 172 -10.59 -36.52 18.47
CA ILE A 172 -9.67 -35.64 19.17
C ILE A 172 -8.51 -36.49 19.69
N LYS A 173 -7.26 -36.20 19.23
CA LYS A 173 -6.04 -36.85 19.69
C LYS A 173 -5.42 -36.16 20.89
N ALA A 174 -5.43 -34.82 20.87
CA ALA A 174 -4.89 -34.01 21.93
C ALA A 174 -5.63 -32.68 22.06
N PHE A 175 -5.66 -32.17 23.28
CA PHE A 175 -6.04 -30.79 23.58
C PHE A 175 -4.92 -30.20 24.42
N ARG A 176 -4.37 -29.09 23.97
CA ARG A 176 -3.26 -28.44 24.66
C ARG A 176 -3.45 -26.93 24.70
N GLU A 177 -2.82 -26.31 25.67
CA GLU A 177 -2.74 -24.85 25.74
C GLU A 177 -1.93 -24.33 24.54
N LYS A 178 -2.27 -23.11 24.11
CA LYS A 178 -1.56 -22.39 23.04
C LYS A 178 -0.09 -22.21 23.36
N SER A 179 0.75 -22.19 22.34
CA SER A 179 2.15 -21.77 22.41
C SER A 179 2.42 -20.67 21.37
N ASP A 180 3.53 -19.96 21.54
CA ASP A 180 3.96 -18.91 20.61
C ASP A 180 4.27 -19.46 19.19
N TYR A 181 4.35 -20.77 19.05
CA TYR A 181 4.59 -21.47 17.77
C TYR A 181 3.31 -21.94 17.06
N ASP A 182 2.15 -21.72 17.66
CA ASP A 182 0.84 -22.17 17.11
C ASP A 182 0.19 -21.17 16.14
N GLY A 183 0.91 -20.15 15.71
CA GLY A 183 0.43 -19.15 14.76
C GLY A 183 1.07 -19.30 13.39
N ASP A 184 0.28 -19.10 12.33
CA ASP A 184 0.82 -18.96 10.99
C ASP A 184 1.45 -17.57 10.82
N LEU A 185 2.61 -17.54 10.16
CA LEU A 185 3.22 -16.30 9.70
C LEU A 185 2.41 -15.76 8.52
N ILE A 186 1.85 -14.58 8.68
CA ILE A 186 1.12 -13.92 7.60
C ILE A 186 1.91 -12.77 7.03
N ASN A 187 1.79 -12.57 5.73
CA ASN A 187 2.32 -11.43 5.01
C ASN A 187 1.54 -10.16 5.39
N ILE A 188 2.22 -9.16 5.94
CA ILE A 188 1.64 -7.87 6.33
C ILE A 188 1.94 -6.74 5.35
N GLY A 189 2.59 -7.01 4.23
CA GLY A 189 2.66 -6.12 3.08
C GLY A 189 3.86 -5.20 2.98
N PHE A 190 4.66 -5.01 4.00
CA PHE A 190 5.86 -4.17 3.93
C PHE A 190 7.02 -5.00 3.34
N MET A 191 7.45 -4.64 2.14
CA MET A 191 8.44 -5.42 1.39
C MET A 191 9.50 -4.53 0.76
N VAL A 192 10.67 -5.09 0.51
CA VAL A 192 11.76 -4.48 -0.26
C VAL A 192 12.22 -5.47 -1.32
N PHE A 193 12.43 -4.99 -2.52
CA PHE A 193 12.90 -5.81 -3.65
C PHE A 193 14.03 -5.12 -4.41
N GLU A 194 14.96 -5.93 -4.88
CA GLU A 194 15.90 -5.53 -5.91
C GLU A 194 15.24 -5.60 -7.30
N SER A 195 15.74 -4.78 -8.25
CA SER A 195 15.17 -4.74 -9.60
C SER A 195 15.29 -6.07 -10.36
N GLU A 196 16.16 -6.98 -9.95
CA GLU A 196 16.31 -8.32 -10.46
C GLU A 196 15.04 -9.17 -10.39
N ILE A 197 14.07 -8.81 -9.55
CA ILE A 197 12.76 -9.49 -9.50
C ILE A 197 11.99 -9.42 -10.82
N PHE A 198 12.36 -8.50 -11.70
CA PHE A 198 11.74 -8.35 -13.03
C PHE A 198 12.29 -9.25 -14.11
N ASN A 199 13.37 -9.99 -13.84
CA ASN A 199 14.06 -10.84 -14.81
C ASN A 199 13.48 -12.25 -14.92
#